data_cfe53525b46ee597dab416749a61ad6f
#
_entry.id   cfe53525b46ee597dab416749a61ad6f
#
_cell.length_a   1.000
_cell.length_b   1.000
_cell.length_c   1.000
_cell.angle_alpha   90.00
_cell.angle_beta   90.00
_cell.angle_gamma   90.00
#
_symmetry.space_group_name_H-M   'P 1'
#
loop_
_entity.id
_entity.type
_entity.pdbx_description
1 polymer ?
#
loop_
_entity_poly.entity_id
_entity_poly.type
_entity_poly.pdbx_seq_one_letter_code
_entity_poly.pdbx_strand_id
1 'polypeptide(L)'
;VTESKDFENYVLVEEPAEKTVKMTKEEQVLKYYYIHVSGGVIEKHIDVISGQILANAVHEGNEGDAYDIPSRTFDGYDLVEDRLPTNAKGTMKVDPVEVTYYYIYKSKVTVEYIDKNTGNRLTADEVQNGYEGDNYTTERKTFDDYKLVEVPANADGSMTKDDITVTYYYVHTSGGVIVNHIDIKTGKQLLDETKEEGYEGDPYETHEENIPEYDLVKEKYPENAVGKMTIEPTRVTYYYIKKTEVNVKYVDKETGEEIDEPTNIPGHEGDDYTTEPKDVPGYDLVEEPENKDGTMTADPTEVIYYYKRPAKVIVNYYDIDTKEKLADEIEITGHQNDDYTTEQKDIKYYEIAKIPENKEGKMVVTVTKDENDEKIVDDTTYVNYYYRKLIFNLRVDKTIASVIVNGQETPINGSLGKVEVHRKNISTANVKVVYKIKVTNDSELTGKANVVENIPSGMTMKSDNNPGWTINETTASIETDEVKPGESREYQVVLGWQNGDSNVGTKENIASIITENEAGFEEKDKTDNESKADLIVAVGTGEVPYVAIAGSILLIMISITAGIYVIKKKY
;
A
#
# COMPACT_ATOMS: atom_id res chain seq x y z
N VAL A 1 -11.13 -113.30 103.45
CA VAL A 1 -10.70 -112.15 102.61
C VAL A 1 -11.92 -111.60 101.97
N THR A 2 -12.12 -110.34 102.08
CA THR A 2 -13.14 -109.59 101.27
C THR A 2 -12.46 -108.70 100.20
N GLU A 3 -13.10 -108.56 99.17
CA GLU A 3 -12.59 -107.73 98.06
C GLU A 3 -13.63 -106.61 97.74
N SER A 4 -13.11 -105.50 97.37
CA SER A 4 -13.96 -104.40 96.85
C SER A 4 -14.71 -104.87 95.63
N LYS A 5 -15.87 -104.31 95.33
CA LYS A 5 -16.60 -104.54 94.15
C LYS A 5 -16.52 -103.21 93.31
N ASP A 6 -16.39 -103.35 92.03
CA ASP A 6 -16.54 -102.23 91.19
C ASP A 6 -18.02 -101.91 91.01
N PHE A 7 -18.38 -100.66 91.28
CA PHE A 7 -19.73 -100.11 90.96
C PHE A 7 -19.63 -99.06 89.88
N GLU A 8 -20.49 -99.20 88.95
CA GLU A 8 -20.58 -98.18 87.85
C GLU A 8 -20.83 -96.77 88.43
N ASN A 9 -20.06 -95.84 88.06
CA ASN A 9 -20.09 -94.40 88.48
C ASN A 9 -19.68 -94.20 89.98
N TYR A 10 -18.99 -95.17 90.61
CA TYR A 10 -18.42 -94.98 91.92
C TYR A 10 -16.92 -95.40 92.02
N VAL A 11 -16.19 -94.60 92.69
CA VAL A 11 -14.77 -94.85 92.94
C VAL A 11 -14.60 -95.25 94.41
N LEU A 12 -13.87 -96.29 94.64
CA LEU A 12 -13.52 -96.77 96.04
C LEU A 12 -12.59 -95.69 96.63
N VAL A 13 -13.01 -95.14 97.79
CA VAL A 13 -12.21 -94.04 98.39
C VAL A 13 -11.60 -94.56 99.76
N GLU A 14 -12.25 -95.58 100.37
CA GLU A 14 -11.71 -96.10 101.56
C GLU A 14 -11.98 -97.66 101.71
N GLU A 15 -10.96 -98.34 101.91
CA GLU A 15 -11.03 -99.76 102.15
C GLU A 15 -10.92 -100.08 103.70
N PRO A 16 -11.54 -101.12 104.14
CA PRO A 16 -11.37 -101.54 105.60
C PRO A 16 -9.90 -101.87 105.94
N ALA A 17 -9.43 -101.34 107.05
CA ALA A 17 -8.02 -101.54 107.51
C ALA A 17 -7.54 -103.02 107.53
N GLU A 18 -8.47 -103.84 107.66
CA GLU A 18 -8.18 -105.28 107.56
C GLU A 18 -9.15 -106.01 106.61
N LYS A 19 -8.65 -106.38 105.44
CA LYS A 19 -9.42 -107.17 104.44
C LYS A 19 -9.52 -108.71 104.76
N THR A 20 -8.69 -109.18 105.66
CA THR A 20 -8.66 -110.59 106.09
C THR A 20 -9.00 -110.66 107.53
N VAL A 21 -10.18 -111.06 107.88
CA VAL A 21 -10.63 -111.23 109.23
C VAL A 21 -10.92 -112.77 109.55
N LYS A 22 -10.63 -113.15 110.71
CA LYS A 22 -11.05 -114.53 111.17
C LYS A 22 -12.53 -114.56 111.53
N MET A 23 -13.24 -115.56 110.99
CA MET A 23 -14.65 -115.68 111.27
C MET A 23 -14.84 -116.04 112.78
N THR A 24 -15.63 -115.29 113.45
CA THR A 24 -16.07 -115.47 114.81
C THR A 24 -17.56 -115.74 114.78
N LYS A 25 -18.14 -116.05 116.01
CA LYS A 25 -19.59 -116.30 116.17
C LYS A 25 -20.40 -115.00 116.16
N GLU A 26 -19.72 -113.92 116.26
CA GLU A 26 -20.37 -112.56 116.13
C GLU A 26 -20.29 -112.05 114.75
N GLU A 27 -21.31 -111.24 114.31
CA GLU A 27 -21.37 -110.62 113.04
C GLU A 27 -20.24 -109.60 112.90
N GLN A 28 -19.53 -109.70 111.80
CA GLN A 28 -18.47 -108.76 111.44
C GLN A 28 -18.85 -108.05 110.24
N VAL A 29 -18.82 -106.70 110.25
CA VAL A 29 -19.17 -105.87 109.16
C VAL A 29 -17.88 -105.20 108.72
N LEU A 30 -17.49 -105.45 107.49
CA LEU A 30 -16.41 -104.71 106.78
C LEU A 30 -17.04 -103.75 105.82
N LYS A 31 -16.65 -102.48 105.90
CA LYS A 31 -17.23 -101.42 105.03
C LYS A 31 -16.23 -100.98 104.06
N TYR A 32 -16.64 -100.89 102.82
CA TYR A 32 -15.96 -100.23 101.71
C TYR A 32 -16.74 -98.93 101.39
N TYR A 33 -16.06 -97.89 101.44
CA TYR A 33 -16.71 -96.58 101.10
C TYR A 33 -16.42 -96.13 99.66
N TYR A 34 -17.43 -95.77 99.01
CA TYR A 34 -17.38 -95.29 97.59
C TYR A 34 -17.92 -93.88 97.51
N ILE A 35 -17.32 -93.14 96.66
CA ILE A 35 -17.82 -91.83 96.33
C ILE A 35 -18.32 -91.83 94.84
N HIS A 36 -19.41 -91.19 94.59
CA HIS A 36 -19.94 -91.09 93.20
C HIS A 36 -19.00 -90.32 92.36
N VAL A 37 -18.72 -90.76 91.13
CA VAL A 37 -18.00 -89.99 90.13
C VAL A 37 -18.87 -88.81 89.78
N SER A 38 -18.35 -87.65 89.78
CA SER A 38 -19.03 -86.43 89.36
C SER A 38 -19.32 -86.43 87.88
N GLY A 39 -20.37 -85.73 87.43
CA GLY A 39 -20.62 -85.44 86.04
C GLY A 39 -19.63 -84.47 85.44
N GLY A 40 -18.67 -84.02 86.32
CA GLY A 40 -17.62 -83.04 85.90
C GLY A 40 -18.07 -81.61 85.91
N VAL A 41 -17.08 -80.78 85.79
CA VAL A 41 -17.33 -79.33 85.56
C VAL A 41 -16.93 -78.99 84.11
N ILE A 42 -17.91 -78.58 83.33
CA ILE A 42 -17.72 -78.16 81.95
C ILE A 42 -17.41 -76.64 81.93
N GLU A 43 -16.14 -76.36 81.74
CA GLU A 43 -15.66 -74.97 81.53
C GLU A 43 -15.90 -74.55 80.07
N LYS A 44 -16.53 -73.40 79.86
CA LYS A 44 -16.76 -72.80 78.55
C LYS A 44 -16.37 -71.34 78.57
N HIS A 45 -15.63 -70.92 77.51
CA HIS A 45 -15.31 -69.52 77.24
C HIS A 45 -15.93 -69.24 75.92
N ILE A 46 -16.90 -68.29 75.86
CA ILE A 46 -17.75 -68.10 74.72
C ILE A 46 -17.68 -66.60 74.28
N ASP A 47 -17.49 -66.37 72.98
CA ASP A 47 -17.72 -65.08 72.37
C ASP A 47 -19.23 -64.78 72.43
N VAL A 48 -19.59 -63.71 73.13
CA VAL A 48 -20.97 -63.36 73.38
C VAL A 48 -21.78 -62.98 72.15
N ILE A 49 -21.13 -62.47 71.09
CA ILE A 49 -21.76 -62.02 69.84
C ILE A 49 -21.92 -63.21 68.89
N SER A 50 -20.87 -63.91 68.58
CA SER A 50 -20.90 -65.02 67.61
C SER A 50 -21.33 -66.35 68.21
N GLY A 51 -21.28 -66.48 69.51
CA GLY A 51 -21.50 -67.76 70.21
C GLY A 51 -20.33 -68.75 69.98
N GLN A 52 -19.23 -68.33 69.40
CA GLN A 52 -18.07 -69.19 69.20
C GLN A 52 -17.41 -69.58 70.51
N ILE A 53 -17.07 -70.87 70.70
CA ILE A 53 -16.29 -71.35 71.84
C ILE A 53 -14.83 -70.97 71.63
N LEU A 54 -14.30 -70.11 72.46
CA LEU A 54 -12.89 -69.65 72.41
C LEU A 54 -11.99 -70.67 73.06
N ALA A 55 -12.48 -71.31 74.18
CA ALA A 55 -11.86 -72.44 74.83
C ALA A 55 -12.92 -73.20 75.60
N ASN A 56 -12.71 -74.48 75.80
CA ASN A 56 -13.47 -75.36 76.74
C ASN A 56 -12.56 -76.38 77.38
N ALA A 57 -12.99 -76.87 78.55
CA ALA A 57 -12.36 -77.97 79.23
C ALA A 57 -13.41 -78.74 80.07
N VAL A 58 -13.14 -80.00 80.39
CA VAL A 58 -13.92 -80.78 81.31
C VAL A 58 -13.00 -81.13 82.47
N HIS A 59 -13.39 -80.78 83.70
CA HIS A 59 -12.69 -81.08 84.90
C HIS A 59 -13.41 -82.25 85.56
N GLU A 60 -12.74 -83.36 85.57
CA GLU A 60 -13.26 -84.60 86.16
C GLU A 60 -12.92 -84.66 87.68
N GLY A 61 -13.75 -85.32 88.45
CA GLY A 61 -13.58 -85.53 89.92
C GLY A 61 -14.74 -86.32 90.51
N ASN A 62 -14.85 -86.28 91.80
CA ASN A 62 -15.91 -87.01 92.52
C ASN A 62 -16.95 -86.02 93.07
N GLU A 63 -18.15 -86.55 93.39
CA GLU A 63 -19.16 -85.78 94.09
C GLU A 63 -18.65 -85.16 95.37
N GLY A 64 -18.80 -83.83 95.53
CA GLY A 64 -18.32 -83.12 96.72
C GLY A 64 -16.92 -82.54 96.61
N ASP A 65 -16.16 -82.93 95.59
CA ASP A 65 -14.86 -82.26 95.31
C ASP A 65 -15.05 -80.78 95.03
N ALA A 66 -14.18 -79.98 95.62
CA ALA A 66 -14.22 -78.54 95.39
C ALA A 66 -13.59 -78.18 94.02
N TYR A 67 -14.19 -77.28 93.32
CA TYR A 67 -13.63 -76.70 92.07
C TYR A 67 -13.56 -75.20 92.15
N ASP A 68 -12.60 -74.62 91.38
CA ASP A 68 -12.40 -73.17 91.15
C ASP A 68 -11.95 -72.99 89.71
N ILE A 69 -12.86 -72.49 88.84
CA ILE A 69 -12.62 -72.28 87.45
C ILE A 69 -12.38 -70.79 87.25
N PRO A 70 -11.16 -70.34 87.04
CA PRO A 70 -10.87 -68.92 86.77
C PRO A 70 -11.22 -68.51 85.31
N SER A 71 -11.46 -67.23 85.11
CA SER A 71 -11.52 -66.67 83.77
C SER A 71 -10.16 -66.78 83.06
N ARG A 72 -10.17 -66.87 81.73
CA ARG A 72 -8.96 -66.85 80.89
C ARG A 72 -8.84 -65.55 80.19
N THR A 73 -7.68 -65.23 79.69
CA THR A 73 -7.43 -64.08 78.77
C THR A 73 -7.32 -64.59 77.34
N PHE A 74 -8.01 -63.93 76.44
CA PHE A 74 -7.91 -64.17 74.98
C PHE A 74 -7.48 -62.93 74.32
N ASP A 75 -6.57 -63.08 73.34
CA ASP A 75 -6.10 -61.94 72.56
C ASP A 75 -7.24 -61.26 71.78
N GLY A 76 -7.33 -59.98 71.90
CA GLY A 76 -8.40 -59.20 71.29
C GLY A 76 -9.74 -59.19 71.99
N TYR A 77 -9.89 -59.96 73.15
CA TYR A 77 -11.15 -60.02 73.88
C TYR A 77 -11.04 -59.44 75.30
N ASP A 78 -12.12 -58.86 75.74
CA ASP A 78 -12.34 -58.50 77.14
C ASP A 78 -13.40 -59.40 77.71
N LEU A 79 -13.25 -59.76 79.07
CA LEU A 79 -14.22 -60.48 79.80
C LEU A 79 -15.48 -59.60 80.01
N VAL A 80 -16.65 -60.19 79.77
CA VAL A 80 -17.91 -59.55 80.04
C VAL A 80 -18.25 -59.58 81.51
N GLU A 81 -17.83 -58.54 82.25
CA GLU A 81 -17.83 -58.55 83.73
C GLU A 81 -19.24 -58.64 84.35
N ASP A 82 -20.27 -58.12 83.67
CA ASP A 82 -21.67 -58.16 84.09
C ASP A 82 -22.33 -59.55 83.89
N ARG A 83 -21.61 -60.47 83.22
CA ARG A 83 -22.06 -61.85 82.95
C ARG A 83 -21.12 -62.88 83.51
N LEU A 84 -20.44 -62.56 84.61
CA LEU A 84 -19.58 -63.53 85.32
C LEU A 84 -20.40 -64.66 85.84
N PRO A 85 -19.94 -65.91 85.73
CA PRO A 85 -20.62 -67.08 86.31
C PRO A 85 -20.60 -67.03 87.84
N THR A 86 -21.77 -67.09 88.48
CA THR A 86 -21.91 -67.13 89.95
C THR A 86 -21.47 -68.44 90.53
N ASN A 87 -21.32 -69.47 89.71
CA ASN A 87 -20.92 -70.80 90.04
C ASN A 87 -19.49 -71.16 89.60
N ALA A 88 -18.62 -70.17 89.45
CA ALA A 88 -17.22 -70.37 89.07
C ALA A 88 -16.45 -71.21 90.15
N LYS A 89 -16.92 -71.14 91.38
CA LYS A 89 -16.42 -71.94 92.50
C LYS A 89 -17.58 -72.69 93.12
N GLY A 90 -17.30 -73.95 93.58
CA GLY A 90 -18.34 -74.75 94.16
C GLY A 90 -17.85 -76.17 94.49
N THR A 91 -18.80 -77.10 94.62
CA THR A 91 -18.51 -78.53 94.77
C THR A 91 -19.13 -79.30 93.60
N MET A 92 -18.42 -80.35 93.17
CA MET A 92 -18.87 -81.22 92.10
C MET A 92 -20.11 -81.98 92.46
N LYS A 93 -21.00 -82.14 91.51
CA LYS A 93 -22.28 -82.85 91.68
C LYS A 93 -22.34 -84.07 90.77
N VAL A 94 -23.31 -84.93 91.04
CA VAL A 94 -23.58 -86.05 90.15
C VAL A 94 -23.90 -85.60 88.73
N ASP A 95 -24.73 -84.56 88.58
CA ASP A 95 -25.01 -83.94 87.30
C ASP A 95 -23.89 -83.00 86.93
N PRO A 96 -23.56 -82.90 85.60
CA PRO A 96 -22.53 -81.98 85.13
C PRO A 96 -22.86 -80.52 85.50
N VAL A 97 -21.82 -79.77 85.96
CA VAL A 97 -21.95 -78.33 86.22
C VAL A 97 -21.30 -77.59 85.12
N GLU A 98 -22.04 -76.66 84.46
CA GLU A 98 -21.47 -75.77 83.47
C GLU A 98 -21.03 -74.45 84.12
N VAL A 99 -19.80 -74.06 83.85
CA VAL A 99 -19.24 -72.72 84.16
C VAL A 99 -18.91 -72.02 82.86
N THR A 100 -19.65 -70.96 82.56
CA THR A 100 -19.49 -70.25 81.27
C THR A 100 -19.07 -68.82 81.51
N TYR A 101 -17.95 -68.47 80.96
CA TYR A 101 -17.45 -67.08 80.83
C TYR A 101 -17.75 -66.56 79.46
N TYR A 102 -18.26 -65.33 79.40
CA TYR A 102 -18.53 -64.64 78.17
C TYR A 102 -17.48 -63.59 77.91
N TYR A 103 -17.08 -63.45 76.61
CA TYR A 103 -16.07 -62.53 76.14
C TYR A 103 -16.64 -61.75 75.00
N ILE A 104 -16.18 -60.49 74.85
CA ILE A 104 -16.55 -59.64 73.78
C ILE A 104 -15.30 -59.17 73.08
N TYR A 105 -15.31 -59.22 71.71
CA TYR A 105 -14.15 -58.83 70.92
C TYR A 105 -14.00 -57.29 70.86
N LYS A 106 -12.76 -56.82 71.15
CA LYS A 106 -12.40 -55.39 70.99
C LYS A 106 -12.39 -55.04 69.54
N SER A 107 -13.05 -53.94 69.19
CA SER A 107 -13.13 -53.44 67.89
C SER A 107 -12.78 -51.94 67.87
N LYS A 108 -12.40 -51.43 66.72
CA LYS A 108 -12.16 -50.02 66.54
C LYS A 108 -12.61 -49.57 65.21
N VAL A 109 -12.98 -48.32 65.15
CA VAL A 109 -13.23 -47.57 63.90
C VAL A 109 -12.18 -46.50 63.81
N THR A 110 -11.44 -46.50 62.71
CA THR A 110 -10.46 -45.45 62.35
C THR A 110 -11.10 -44.53 61.35
N VAL A 111 -11.13 -43.21 61.60
CA VAL A 111 -11.65 -42.21 60.73
C VAL A 111 -10.49 -41.45 60.11
N GLU A 112 -10.41 -41.47 58.77
CA GLU A 112 -9.39 -40.80 58.00
C GLU A 112 -10.01 -39.65 57.20
N TYR A 113 -9.28 -38.52 57.09
CA TYR A 113 -9.64 -37.38 56.35
C TYR A 113 -8.54 -37.14 55.29
N ILE A 114 -8.83 -37.49 54.07
CA ILE A 114 -7.82 -37.63 53.01
C ILE A 114 -8.08 -36.62 51.87
N ASP A 115 -7.04 -35.91 51.42
CA ASP A 115 -7.03 -35.23 50.14
C ASP A 115 -7.04 -36.28 49.03
N LYS A 116 -8.11 -36.26 48.24
CA LYS A 116 -8.37 -37.26 47.21
C LYS A 116 -7.32 -37.27 46.10
N ASN A 117 -6.76 -36.08 45.79
CA ASN A 117 -5.82 -35.91 44.67
C ASN A 117 -4.38 -36.30 45.07
N THR A 118 -3.97 -35.99 46.29
CA THR A 118 -2.61 -36.22 46.76
C THR A 118 -2.48 -37.47 47.61
N GLY A 119 -3.59 -37.97 48.20
CA GLY A 119 -3.60 -39.07 49.20
C GLY A 119 -3.08 -38.65 50.58
N ASN A 120 -2.82 -37.37 50.77
CA ASN A 120 -2.31 -36.87 52.04
C ASN A 120 -3.41 -36.78 53.11
N ARG A 121 -3.05 -37.00 54.35
CA ARG A 121 -3.94 -36.76 55.50
C ARG A 121 -4.07 -35.29 55.79
N LEU A 122 -5.30 -34.81 55.91
CA LEU A 122 -5.60 -33.40 56.24
C LEU A 122 -5.51 -33.16 57.77
N THR A 123 -5.67 -34.23 58.58
CA THR A 123 -5.49 -34.20 60.02
C THR A 123 -5.10 -35.61 60.52
N ALA A 124 -4.78 -35.74 61.80
CA ALA A 124 -4.56 -37.03 62.41
C ALA A 124 -5.84 -37.86 62.38
N ASP A 125 -5.68 -39.17 62.23
CA ASP A 125 -6.79 -40.14 62.33
C ASP A 125 -7.49 -40.06 63.66
N GLU A 126 -8.79 -40.20 63.66
CA GLU A 126 -9.59 -40.37 64.86
C GLU A 126 -9.88 -41.86 65.06
N VAL A 127 -9.70 -42.34 66.30
CA VAL A 127 -9.97 -43.72 66.60
C VAL A 127 -11.08 -43.79 67.64
N GLN A 128 -12.17 -44.49 67.30
CA GLN A 128 -13.24 -44.84 68.19
C GLN A 128 -13.04 -46.33 68.63
N ASN A 129 -12.78 -46.57 69.90
CA ASN A 129 -12.67 -47.91 70.46
C ASN A 129 -14.01 -48.36 71.03
N GLY A 130 -14.34 -49.63 70.84
CA GLY A 130 -15.55 -50.26 71.32
C GLY A 130 -15.46 -51.74 71.18
N TYR A 131 -16.59 -52.42 71.12
CA TYR A 131 -16.70 -53.87 71.03
C TYR A 131 -17.51 -54.28 69.77
N GLU A 132 -17.29 -55.47 69.30
CA GLU A 132 -18.10 -56.10 68.28
C GLU A 132 -19.60 -55.97 68.60
N GLY A 133 -20.38 -55.40 67.62
CA GLY A 133 -21.81 -55.15 67.79
C GLY A 133 -22.17 -53.75 68.28
N ASP A 134 -21.19 -52.97 68.77
CA ASP A 134 -21.43 -51.59 69.16
C ASP A 134 -21.77 -50.74 67.91
N ASN A 135 -22.73 -49.87 68.04
CA ASN A 135 -23.00 -48.90 66.98
C ASN A 135 -21.99 -47.77 67.03
N TYR A 136 -21.55 -47.33 65.82
CA TYR A 136 -20.69 -46.16 65.66
C TYR A 136 -21.29 -45.18 64.70
N THR A 137 -20.96 -43.92 64.87
CA THR A 137 -21.25 -42.83 63.94
C THR A 137 -20.01 -41.93 63.85
N THR A 138 -19.61 -41.59 62.65
CA THR A 138 -18.47 -40.71 62.40
C THR A 138 -18.94 -39.40 61.90
N GLU A 139 -18.16 -38.32 62.07
CA GLU A 139 -18.54 -36.96 61.68
C GLU A 139 -17.60 -36.44 60.61
N ARG A 140 -18.18 -35.73 59.59
CA ARG A 140 -17.43 -34.97 58.66
C ARG A 140 -16.82 -33.73 59.31
N LYS A 141 -15.60 -33.36 58.94
CA LYS A 141 -14.92 -32.12 59.34
C LYS A 141 -14.97 -31.09 58.25
N THR A 142 -14.79 -29.84 58.63
CA THR A 142 -14.57 -28.71 57.70
C THR A 142 -13.10 -28.37 57.76
N PHE A 143 -12.48 -28.26 56.59
CA PHE A 143 -11.11 -27.79 56.42
C PHE A 143 -11.13 -26.55 55.51
N ASP A 144 -10.33 -25.55 55.87
CA ASP A 144 -10.16 -24.37 55.03
C ASP A 144 -9.61 -24.79 53.65
N ASP A 145 -10.14 -24.16 52.59
CA ASP A 145 -9.75 -24.45 51.21
C ASP A 145 -10.05 -25.87 50.69
N TYR A 146 -10.83 -26.66 51.42
CA TYR A 146 -11.24 -28.01 51.01
C TYR A 146 -12.74 -28.18 50.98
N LYS A 147 -13.21 -28.97 50.05
CA LYS A 147 -14.61 -29.41 49.95
C LYS A 147 -14.69 -30.92 50.09
N LEU A 148 -15.63 -31.37 50.93
CA LEU A 148 -15.98 -32.81 51.01
C LEU A 148 -16.55 -33.27 49.66
N VAL A 149 -15.96 -34.32 49.10
CA VAL A 149 -16.37 -34.91 47.81
C VAL A 149 -17.57 -35.82 48.01
N GLU A 150 -17.49 -36.71 49.01
CA GLU A 150 -18.50 -37.74 49.25
C GLU A 150 -18.53 -38.13 50.74
N VAL A 151 -19.71 -38.36 51.28
CA VAL A 151 -19.87 -38.97 52.57
C VAL A 151 -19.71 -40.50 52.40
N PRO A 152 -18.78 -41.16 53.12
CA PRO A 152 -18.57 -42.59 52.94
C PRO A 152 -19.80 -43.38 53.37
N ALA A 153 -20.13 -44.44 52.62
CA ALA A 153 -21.30 -45.25 52.86
C ALA A 153 -21.28 -45.97 54.22
N ASN A 154 -20.09 -46.11 54.81
CA ASN A 154 -19.86 -46.69 56.13
C ASN A 154 -19.60 -45.62 57.22
N ALA A 155 -20.12 -44.41 57.04
CA ALA A 155 -19.99 -43.34 58.05
C ALA A 155 -20.65 -43.67 59.36
N ASP A 156 -21.64 -44.56 59.37
CA ASP A 156 -22.30 -45.14 60.53
C ASP A 156 -22.52 -46.64 60.31
N GLY A 157 -22.62 -47.38 61.40
CA GLY A 157 -22.79 -48.82 61.31
C GLY A 157 -22.62 -49.49 62.63
N SER A 158 -22.32 -50.81 62.64
CA SER A 158 -21.97 -51.61 63.84
C SER A 158 -20.54 -52.10 63.69
N MET A 159 -19.82 -52.06 64.80
CA MET A 159 -18.45 -52.56 64.91
C MET A 159 -18.37 -54.07 64.66
N THR A 160 -17.38 -54.54 63.98
CA THR A 160 -17.13 -55.91 63.59
C THR A 160 -15.81 -56.39 64.23
N LYS A 161 -15.51 -57.68 64.09
CA LYS A 161 -14.18 -58.21 64.51
C LYS A 161 -13.04 -57.61 63.67
N ASP A 162 -13.34 -57.24 62.42
CA ASP A 162 -12.36 -56.57 61.57
C ASP A 162 -12.35 -55.08 61.88
N ASP A 163 -11.16 -54.50 61.93
CA ASP A 163 -10.99 -53.07 62.10
C ASP A 163 -11.67 -52.33 60.94
N ILE A 164 -12.48 -51.33 61.25
CA ILE A 164 -13.22 -50.52 60.23
C ILE A 164 -12.46 -49.24 60.00
N THR A 165 -12.26 -48.93 58.70
CA THR A 165 -11.76 -47.60 58.27
C THR A 165 -12.87 -46.88 57.60
N VAL A 166 -13.13 -45.64 58.02
CA VAL A 166 -14.06 -44.66 57.40
C VAL A 166 -13.25 -43.56 56.86
N THR A 167 -13.22 -43.41 55.50
CA THR A 167 -12.40 -42.42 54.84
C THR A 167 -13.27 -41.34 54.23
N TYR A 168 -13.13 -40.11 54.72
CA TYR A 168 -13.71 -38.91 54.13
C TYR A 168 -12.73 -38.31 53.13
N TYR A 169 -13.16 -38.20 51.83
CA TYR A 169 -12.34 -37.62 50.78
C TYR A 169 -12.71 -36.17 50.56
N TYR A 170 -11.68 -35.34 50.46
CA TYR A 170 -11.77 -33.92 50.22
C TYR A 170 -10.98 -33.55 48.98
N VAL A 171 -11.38 -32.47 48.31
CA VAL A 171 -10.60 -31.84 47.22
C VAL A 171 -10.32 -30.41 47.60
N HIS A 172 -9.10 -29.95 47.27
CA HIS A 172 -8.69 -28.58 47.50
C HIS A 172 -9.44 -27.64 46.54
N THR A 173 -9.80 -26.43 47.00
CA THR A 173 -10.28 -25.37 46.11
C THR A 173 -9.17 -25.01 45.15
N SER A 174 -9.52 -24.82 43.87
CA SER A 174 -8.59 -24.39 42.85
C SER A 174 -8.30 -22.90 42.98
N GLY A 175 -7.14 -22.43 42.49
CA GLY A 175 -6.84 -21.02 42.26
C GLY A 175 -7.70 -20.40 41.17
N GLY A 176 -8.42 -21.25 40.44
CA GLY A 176 -9.28 -20.90 39.32
C GLY A 176 -8.55 -20.83 37.99
N VAL A 177 -9.32 -20.74 36.93
CA VAL A 177 -8.82 -20.51 35.58
C VAL A 177 -9.11 -19.08 35.19
N ILE A 178 -8.05 -18.31 34.91
CA ILE A 178 -8.10 -16.90 34.56
C ILE A 178 -7.88 -16.80 33.07
N VAL A 179 -8.87 -16.25 32.34
CA VAL A 179 -8.81 -16.09 30.89
C VAL A 179 -8.57 -14.64 30.54
N ASN A 180 -7.55 -14.41 29.71
CA ASN A 180 -7.16 -13.11 29.21
C ASN A 180 -7.25 -13.07 27.68
N HIS A 181 -7.66 -11.91 27.17
CA HIS A 181 -7.70 -11.60 25.74
C HIS A 181 -6.81 -10.38 25.50
N ILE A 182 -5.66 -10.58 24.85
CA ILE A 182 -4.58 -9.60 24.79
C ILE A 182 -4.26 -9.25 23.34
N ASP A 183 -4.15 -7.96 23.05
CA ASP A 183 -3.54 -7.47 21.83
C ASP A 183 -2.03 -7.81 21.83
N ILE A 184 -1.61 -8.59 20.85
CA ILE A 184 -0.23 -9.11 20.79
C ILE A 184 0.81 -8.02 20.52
N LYS A 185 0.42 -6.91 19.89
CA LYS A 185 1.32 -5.83 19.55
C LYS A 185 1.52 -4.85 20.70
N THR A 186 0.45 -4.53 21.39
CA THR A 186 0.45 -3.51 22.45
C THR A 186 0.52 -4.10 23.86
N GLY A 187 0.17 -5.38 24.01
CA GLY A 187 -0.01 -6.02 25.32
C GLY A 187 -1.27 -5.55 26.06
N LYS A 188 -2.11 -4.79 25.40
CA LYS A 188 -3.34 -4.26 26.00
C LYS A 188 -4.37 -5.35 26.14
N GLN A 189 -5.05 -5.36 27.28
CA GLN A 189 -6.22 -6.21 27.50
C GLN A 189 -7.41 -5.69 26.70
N LEU A 190 -8.03 -6.57 25.91
CA LEU A 190 -9.14 -6.24 25.01
C LEU A 190 -10.50 -6.48 25.64
N LEU A 191 -10.61 -7.47 26.52
CA LEU A 191 -11.80 -7.77 27.29
C LEU A 191 -11.43 -7.89 28.77
N ASP A 192 -12.38 -7.69 29.67
CA ASP A 192 -12.18 -7.91 31.09
C ASP A 192 -11.76 -9.36 31.35
N GLU A 193 -10.81 -9.55 32.28
CA GLU A 193 -10.36 -10.85 32.74
C GLU A 193 -11.53 -11.62 33.33
N THR A 194 -11.72 -12.86 32.91
CA THR A 194 -12.71 -13.75 33.49
C THR A 194 -12.03 -14.79 34.36
N LYS A 195 -12.68 -15.21 35.46
CA LYS A 195 -12.19 -16.24 36.33
C LYS A 195 -13.24 -17.33 36.49
N GLU A 196 -12.90 -18.56 36.15
CA GLU A 196 -13.68 -19.74 36.43
C GLU A 196 -13.17 -20.35 37.74
N GLU A 197 -14.07 -20.56 38.71
CA GLU A 197 -13.76 -21.16 40.00
C GLU A 197 -14.15 -22.64 40.00
N GLY A 198 -13.42 -23.46 40.77
CA GLY A 198 -13.65 -24.90 40.89
C GLY A 198 -12.73 -25.51 41.90
N TYR A 199 -12.50 -26.82 41.79
CA TYR A 199 -11.66 -27.57 42.68
C TYR A 199 -10.48 -28.19 41.95
N GLU A 200 -9.42 -28.49 42.70
CA GLU A 200 -8.26 -29.15 42.13
C GLU A 200 -8.67 -30.47 41.45
N GLY A 201 -8.23 -30.61 40.18
CA GLY A 201 -8.55 -31.79 39.38
C GLY A 201 -9.84 -31.68 38.55
N ASP A 202 -10.67 -30.65 38.77
CA ASP A 202 -11.84 -30.39 37.94
C ASP A 202 -11.37 -30.09 36.49
N PRO A 203 -12.03 -30.63 35.46
CA PRO A 203 -11.72 -30.29 34.09
C PRO A 203 -12.22 -28.88 33.79
N TYR A 204 -11.47 -28.15 32.93
CA TYR A 204 -11.90 -26.87 32.34
C TYR A 204 -11.65 -26.86 30.85
N GLU A 205 -12.42 -26.05 30.14
CA GLU A 205 -12.27 -25.76 28.72
C GLU A 205 -12.61 -24.29 28.48
N THR A 206 -11.64 -23.55 27.97
CA THR A 206 -11.80 -22.13 27.64
C THR A 206 -11.85 -21.95 26.15
N HIS A 207 -12.45 -20.87 25.69
CA HIS A 207 -12.63 -20.58 24.27
C HIS A 207 -12.19 -19.15 23.95
N GLU A 208 -11.79 -18.95 22.69
CA GLU A 208 -11.58 -17.63 22.15
C GLU A 208 -12.90 -16.85 22.04
N GLU A 209 -12.81 -15.54 22.15
CA GLU A 209 -13.94 -14.62 21.95
C GLU A 209 -13.84 -13.92 20.60
N ASN A 210 -14.99 -13.62 20.00
CA ASN A 210 -15.03 -12.83 18.78
C ASN A 210 -14.95 -11.34 19.16
N ILE A 211 -13.77 -10.75 18.98
CA ILE A 211 -13.51 -9.35 19.31
C ILE A 211 -13.60 -8.52 18.02
N PRO A 212 -14.53 -7.55 17.92
CA PRO A 212 -14.61 -6.68 16.76
C PRO A 212 -13.25 -6.03 16.44
N GLU A 213 -12.94 -5.89 15.15
CA GLU A 213 -11.70 -5.31 14.62
C GLU A 213 -10.41 -6.10 14.92
N TYR A 214 -10.51 -7.29 15.51
CA TYR A 214 -9.36 -8.13 15.80
C TYR A 214 -9.55 -9.53 15.22
N ASP A 215 -8.45 -10.16 14.89
CA ASP A 215 -8.40 -11.59 14.57
C ASP A 215 -7.56 -12.33 15.61
N LEU A 216 -7.95 -13.58 15.90
CA LEU A 216 -7.20 -14.46 16.77
C LEU A 216 -5.88 -14.88 16.10
N VAL A 217 -4.78 -14.78 16.82
CA VAL A 217 -3.46 -15.26 16.38
C VAL A 217 -3.39 -16.78 16.60
N LYS A 218 -3.78 -17.53 15.57
CA LYS A 218 -3.92 -18.99 15.62
C LYS A 218 -2.61 -19.73 15.97
N GLU A 219 -1.48 -19.18 15.54
CA GLU A 219 -0.15 -19.73 15.82
C GLU A 219 0.23 -19.63 17.30
N LYS A 220 -0.51 -18.82 18.07
CA LYS A 220 -0.35 -18.65 19.53
C LYS A 220 -1.59 -19.06 20.29
N TYR A 221 -2.38 -19.97 19.73
CA TYR A 221 -3.49 -20.55 20.47
C TYR A 221 -2.97 -21.22 21.76
N PRO A 222 -3.57 -20.95 22.94
CA PRO A 222 -3.05 -21.45 24.18
C PRO A 222 -3.13 -22.98 24.26
N GLU A 223 -1.98 -23.63 24.45
CA GLU A 223 -1.92 -25.09 24.62
C GLU A 223 -2.68 -25.58 25.88
N ASN A 224 -2.84 -24.68 26.84
CA ASN A 224 -3.58 -24.90 28.07
C ASN A 224 -5.02 -24.37 28.03
N ALA A 225 -5.63 -24.27 26.86
CA ALA A 225 -7.06 -23.91 26.75
C ALA A 225 -7.98 -24.97 27.39
N VAL A 226 -7.52 -26.20 27.42
CA VAL A 226 -8.22 -27.34 28.06
C VAL A 226 -7.28 -27.99 29.05
N GLY A 227 -7.78 -28.31 30.23
CA GLY A 227 -6.94 -28.92 31.26
C GLY A 227 -7.68 -29.32 32.50
N LYS A 228 -6.94 -29.42 33.59
CA LYS A 228 -7.47 -29.63 34.93
C LYS A 228 -7.05 -28.49 35.83
N MET A 229 -7.98 -28.04 36.66
CA MET A 229 -7.73 -27.00 37.64
C MET A 229 -6.65 -27.43 38.65
N THR A 230 -5.81 -26.47 39.01
CA THR A 230 -4.71 -26.66 39.97
C THR A 230 -4.93 -25.79 41.20
N ILE A 231 -4.19 -26.06 42.28
CA ILE A 231 -4.21 -25.20 43.47
C ILE A 231 -3.79 -23.77 43.14
N GLU A 232 -2.73 -23.62 42.33
CA GLU A 232 -2.32 -22.32 41.84
C GLU A 232 -3.22 -21.87 40.67
N PRO A 233 -3.49 -20.57 40.54
CA PRO A 233 -4.30 -20.05 39.43
C PRO A 233 -3.70 -20.40 38.07
N THR A 234 -4.48 -20.97 37.18
CA THR A 234 -4.10 -21.25 35.81
C THR A 234 -4.48 -20.06 34.95
N ARG A 235 -3.50 -19.46 34.20
CA ARG A 235 -3.75 -18.37 33.24
C ARG A 235 -3.78 -18.93 31.85
N VAL A 236 -4.87 -18.64 31.14
CA VAL A 236 -5.07 -18.93 29.72
C VAL A 236 -5.13 -17.59 28.98
N THR A 237 -4.24 -17.40 28.01
CA THR A 237 -4.17 -16.12 27.28
C THR A 237 -4.38 -16.35 25.80
N TYR A 238 -5.42 -15.73 25.26
CA TYR A 238 -5.69 -15.63 23.84
C TYR A 238 -5.10 -14.34 23.29
N TYR A 239 -4.28 -14.46 22.25
CA TYR A 239 -3.66 -13.33 21.59
C TYR A 239 -4.42 -12.95 20.34
N TYR A 240 -4.63 -11.67 20.18
CA TYR A 240 -5.32 -11.07 19.06
C TYR A 240 -4.46 -10.06 18.37
N ILE A 241 -4.71 -9.87 17.08
CA ILE A 241 -4.03 -8.88 16.26
C ILE A 241 -5.07 -7.97 15.61
N LYS A 242 -4.82 -6.66 15.63
CA LYS A 242 -5.77 -5.69 15.10
C LYS A 242 -5.83 -5.78 13.57
N LYS A 243 -7.04 -5.83 13.02
CA LYS A 243 -7.29 -5.70 11.57
C LYS A 243 -7.07 -4.27 11.16
N THR A 244 -6.46 -4.12 10.02
CA THR A 244 -6.26 -2.84 9.37
C THR A 244 -6.24 -3.03 7.86
N GLU A 245 -6.07 -1.95 7.12
CA GLU A 245 -6.00 -2.01 5.66
C GLU A 245 -5.11 -0.91 5.10
N VAL A 246 -4.65 -1.10 3.90
CA VAL A 246 -4.04 -0.05 3.09
C VAL A 246 -5.03 0.35 2.01
N ASN A 247 -5.41 1.63 2.00
CA ASN A 247 -6.29 2.24 1.03
C ASN A 247 -5.47 2.92 -0.06
N VAL A 248 -5.39 2.31 -1.23
CA VAL A 248 -4.65 2.85 -2.37
C VAL A 248 -5.59 3.66 -3.23
N LYS A 249 -5.28 4.96 -3.41
CA LYS A 249 -6.04 5.90 -4.23
C LYS A 249 -5.28 6.31 -5.47
N TYR A 250 -5.99 6.55 -6.54
CA TYR A 250 -5.50 7.02 -7.83
C TYR A 250 -6.15 8.38 -8.09
N VAL A 251 -5.36 9.45 -8.02
CA VAL A 251 -5.87 10.81 -7.93
C VAL A 251 -5.30 11.69 -9.04
N ASP A 252 -6.15 12.43 -9.71
CA ASP A 252 -5.73 13.51 -10.59
C ASP A 252 -5.09 14.64 -9.75
N LYS A 253 -3.81 14.86 -9.96
CA LYS A 253 -3.01 15.83 -9.18
C LYS A 253 -3.50 17.27 -9.32
N GLU A 254 -4.16 17.59 -10.43
CA GLU A 254 -4.62 18.94 -10.71
C GLU A 254 -5.99 19.25 -10.09
N THR A 255 -6.86 18.24 -10.08
CA THR A 255 -8.24 18.42 -9.59
C THR A 255 -8.45 17.89 -8.19
N GLY A 256 -7.61 16.94 -7.75
CA GLY A 256 -7.79 16.20 -6.51
C GLY A 256 -8.89 15.14 -6.58
N GLU A 257 -9.46 14.90 -7.76
CA GLU A 257 -10.50 13.89 -7.95
C GLU A 257 -9.91 12.48 -8.05
N GLU A 258 -10.60 11.50 -7.48
CA GLU A 258 -10.28 10.09 -7.72
C GLU A 258 -10.63 9.72 -9.16
N ILE A 259 -9.68 9.12 -9.88
CA ILE A 259 -9.79 8.83 -11.31
C ILE A 259 -9.98 7.35 -11.62
N ASP A 260 -9.82 6.50 -10.63
CA ASP A 260 -10.12 5.07 -10.69
C ASP A 260 -10.57 4.58 -9.32
N GLU A 261 -11.22 3.41 -9.29
CA GLU A 261 -11.67 2.76 -8.06
C GLU A 261 -10.46 2.50 -7.13
N PRO A 262 -10.58 2.86 -5.85
CA PRO A 262 -9.51 2.62 -4.87
C PRO A 262 -9.28 1.12 -4.70
N THR A 263 -8.07 0.75 -4.33
CA THR A 263 -7.70 -0.62 -4.00
C THR A 263 -7.49 -0.76 -2.51
N ASN A 264 -8.26 -1.63 -1.86
CA ASN A 264 -8.08 -1.94 -0.45
C ASN A 264 -7.28 -3.22 -0.29
N ILE A 265 -6.23 -3.16 0.51
CA ILE A 265 -5.37 -4.29 0.88
C ILE A 265 -5.63 -4.57 2.36
N PRO A 266 -6.46 -5.58 2.69
CA PRO A 266 -6.71 -5.94 4.07
C PRO A 266 -5.49 -6.66 4.67
N GLY A 267 -5.29 -6.48 5.96
CA GLY A 267 -4.21 -7.12 6.72
C GLY A 267 -4.32 -6.83 8.21
N HIS A 268 -3.21 -6.98 8.90
CA HIS A 268 -3.12 -6.76 10.33
C HIS A 268 -2.01 -5.75 10.67
N GLU A 269 -2.13 -5.15 11.83
CA GLU A 269 -1.07 -4.30 12.36
C GLU A 269 0.27 -5.04 12.39
N GLY A 270 1.25 -4.50 11.68
CA GLY A 270 2.59 -5.06 11.55
C GLY A 270 2.80 -5.99 10.38
N ASP A 271 1.82 -6.16 9.49
CA ASP A 271 2.03 -6.83 8.21
C ASP A 271 2.75 -5.87 7.25
N ASP A 272 3.67 -6.40 6.47
CA ASP A 272 4.32 -5.63 5.42
C ASP A 272 3.38 -5.53 4.20
N TYR A 273 3.41 -4.38 3.53
CA TYR A 273 2.66 -4.15 2.32
C TYR A 273 3.52 -3.52 1.23
N THR A 274 3.16 -3.79 0.00
CA THR A 274 3.69 -3.16 -1.20
C THR A 274 2.52 -2.84 -2.11
N THR A 275 2.51 -1.63 -2.66
CA THR A 275 1.50 -1.16 -3.60
C THR A 275 2.12 -0.83 -4.94
N GLU A 276 1.35 -0.91 -6.00
CA GLU A 276 1.79 -0.57 -7.35
C GLU A 276 0.80 0.39 -8.01
N PRO A 277 1.29 1.27 -8.90
CA PRO A 277 0.41 2.12 -9.69
C PRO A 277 -0.43 1.29 -10.65
N LYS A 278 -1.61 1.79 -10.99
CA LYS A 278 -2.45 1.26 -12.07
C LYS A 278 -2.17 1.98 -13.39
N ASP A 279 -2.40 1.31 -14.49
CA ASP A 279 -2.56 1.95 -15.79
C ASP A 279 -3.97 2.54 -15.88
N VAL A 280 -4.06 3.88 -15.80
CA VAL A 280 -5.33 4.60 -15.84
C VAL A 280 -5.51 5.26 -17.21
N PRO A 281 -6.49 4.81 -18.02
CA PRO A 281 -6.66 5.31 -19.38
C PRO A 281 -6.82 6.83 -19.45
N GLY A 282 -5.96 7.47 -20.25
CA GLY A 282 -5.96 8.93 -20.44
C GLY A 282 -5.24 9.72 -19.36
N TYR A 283 -4.44 9.04 -18.55
CA TYR A 283 -3.61 9.65 -17.52
C TYR A 283 -2.22 9.01 -17.48
N ASP A 284 -1.23 9.79 -17.16
CA ASP A 284 0.14 9.37 -16.90
C ASP A 284 0.44 9.49 -15.40
N LEU A 285 1.13 8.50 -14.86
CA LEU A 285 1.65 8.58 -13.49
C LEU A 285 2.74 9.64 -13.42
N VAL A 286 2.57 10.62 -12.52
CA VAL A 286 3.55 11.71 -12.37
C VAL A 286 4.22 11.73 -11.01
N GLU A 287 3.64 11.05 -10.03
CA GLU A 287 4.24 10.96 -8.70
C GLU A 287 3.86 9.65 -8.02
N GLU A 288 4.89 8.91 -7.61
CA GLU A 288 4.75 7.73 -6.75
C GLU A 288 4.84 8.17 -5.28
N PRO A 289 3.98 7.61 -4.42
CA PRO A 289 4.03 7.91 -3.00
C PRO A 289 5.27 7.32 -2.33
N GLU A 290 5.87 8.06 -1.40
CA GLU A 290 7.02 7.58 -0.62
C GLU A 290 6.66 6.36 0.25
N ASN A 291 5.39 6.24 0.63
CA ASN A 291 4.86 5.15 1.43
C ASN A 291 4.18 4.05 0.60
N LYS A 292 4.61 3.84 -0.65
CA LYS A 292 4.11 2.72 -1.47
C LYS A 292 4.43 1.35 -0.89
N ASP A 293 5.49 1.27 -0.11
CA ASP A 293 5.93 0.11 0.64
C ASP A 293 6.02 0.48 2.12
N GLY A 294 5.67 -0.43 2.99
CA GLY A 294 5.75 -0.18 4.42
C GLY A 294 5.20 -1.29 5.27
N THR A 295 4.97 -0.98 6.52
CA THR A 295 4.35 -1.88 7.49
C THR A 295 3.02 -1.28 7.94
N MET A 296 1.96 -2.06 7.93
CA MET A 296 0.62 -1.64 8.32
C MET A 296 0.59 -1.18 9.79
N THR A 297 -0.05 -0.07 10.04
CA THR A 297 -0.26 0.48 11.38
C THR A 297 -1.61 0.06 11.95
N ALA A 298 -1.84 0.31 13.23
CA ALA A 298 -3.14 0.05 13.86
C ALA A 298 -4.31 0.81 13.20
N ASP A 299 -4.02 1.96 12.60
CA ASP A 299 -4.99 2.73 11.82
C ASP A 299 -4.78 2.48 10.32
N PRO A 300 -5.85 2.56 9.50
CA PRO A 300 -5.73 2.40 8.06
C PRO A 300 -4.70 3.34 7.45
N THR A 301 -3.87 2.81 6.56
CA THR A 301 -2.84 3.57 5.85
C THR A 301 -3.39 4.00 4.49
N GLU A 302 -3.22 5.28 4.15
CA GLU A 302 -3.58 5.81 2.84
C GLU A 302 -2.33 5.92 1.95
N VAL A 303 -2.40 5.39 0.72
CA VAL A 303 -1.35 5.47 -0.30
C VAL A 303 -1.94 6.12 -1.54
N ILE A 304 -1.38 7.25 -1.99
CA ILE A 304 -1.95 8.03 -3.08
C ILE A 304 -0.97 8.11 -4.23
N TYR A 305 -1.36 7.54 -5.38
CA TYR A 305 -0.66 7.72 -6.65
C TYR A 305 -1.24 8.92 -7.39
N TYR A 306 -0.38 9.86 -7.78
CA TYR A 306 -0.81 11.05 -8.50
C TYR A 306 -0.57 10.93 -10.00
N TYR A 307 -1.59 11.28 -10.73
CA TYR A 307 -1.64 11.21 -12.18
C TYR A 307 -1.96 12.58 -12.76
N LYS A 308 -1.55 12.80 -14.02
CA LYS A 308 -1.95 13.96 -14.82
C LYS A 308 -2.41 13.50 -16.19
N ARG A 309 -3.29 14.28 -16.81
CA ARG A 309 -3.64 14.09 -18.22
C ARG A 309 -2.48 14.49 -19.10
N PRO A 310 -2.09 13.65 -20.09
CA PRO A 310 -1.13 14.09 -21.11
C PRO A 310 -1.69 15.28 -21.87
N ALA A 311 -0.80 16.16 -22.27
CA ALA A 311 -1.11 17.34 -23.05
C ALA A 311 0.05 17.66 -24.00
N LYS A 312 -0.24 18.37 -25.08
CA LYS A 312 0.78 18.76 -26.03
C LYS A 312 0.54 20.16 -26.60
N VAL A 313 1.63 20.75 -27.06
CA VAL A 313 1.61 22.01 -27.78
C VAL A 313 2.16 21.79 -29.20
N ILE A 314 1.38 22.15 -30.19
CA ILE A 314 1.80 22.11 -31.60
C ILE A 314 2.14 23.52 -32.04
N VAL A 315 3.42 23.76 -32.36
CA VAL A 315 3.93 25.04 -32.83
C VAL A 315 3.99 25.02 -34.35
N ASN A 316 3.23 25.92 -34.99
CA ASN A 316 3.16 26.03 -36.43
C ASN A 316 3.74 27.36 -36.91
N TYR A 317 4.24 27.37 -38.15
CA TYR A 317 4.86 28.49 -38.80
C TYR A 317 4.20 28.70 -40.19
N TYR A 318 3.40 29.74 -40.33
CA TYR A 318 2.59 29.98 -41.51
C TYR A 318 2.93 31.29 -42.21
N ASP A 319 2.84 31.29 -43.53
CA ASP A 319 2.71 32.54 -44.31
C ASP A 319 1.36 33.22 -43.96
N ILE A 320 1.41 34.51 -43.63
CA ILE A 320 0.22 35.24 -43.17
C ILE A 320 -0.83 35.41 -44.27
N ASP A 321 -0.40 35.50 -45.53
CA ASP A 321 -1.27 35.77 -46.66
C ASP A 321 -1.82 34.47 -47.27
N THR A 322 -0.94 33.51 -47.55
CA THR A 322 -1.29 32.27 -48.25
C THR A 322 -1.75 31.16 -47.29
N LYS A 323 -1.42 31.28 -46.00
CA LYS A 323 -1.62 30.23 -44.97
C LYS A 323 -0.84 28.95 -45.23
N GLU A 324 0.12 29.01 -46.12
CA GLU A 324 1.02 27.90 -46.41
C GLU A 324 1.97 27.67 -45.23
N LYS A 325 2.26 26.40 -44.92
CA LYS A 325 3.19 26.01 -43.88
C LYS A 325 4.63 26.23 -44.35
N LEU A 326 5.36 27.06 -43.64
CA LEU A 326 6.72 27.48 -44.02
C LEU A 326 7.83 26.61 -43.40
N ALA A 327 7.52 25.90 -42.35
CA ALA A 327 8.46 24.98 -41.68
C ALA A 327 7.70 23.84 -41.00
N ASP A 328 8.41 22.76 -40.72
CA ASP A 328 7.86 21.64 -39.94
C ASP A 328 7.42 22.13 -38.59
N GLU A 329 6.28 21.59 -38.12
CA GLU A 329 5.75 21.82 -36.77
C GLU A 329 6.70 21.31 -35.71
N ILE A 330 6.63 21.89 -34.54
CA ILE A 330 7.30 21.38 -33.34
C ILE A 330 6.22 20.93 -32.38
N GLU A 331 6.33 19.67 -31.94
CA GLU A 331 5.49 19.12 -30.87
C GLU A 331 6.25 19.19 -29.54
N ILE A 332 5.61 19.77 -28.52
CA ILE A 332 6.08 19.82 -27.16
C ILE A 332 5.09 18.99 -26.33
N THR A 333 5.55 17.89 -25.76
CA THR A 333 4.75 17.00 -24.92
C THR A 333 4.92 17.32 -23.44
N GLY A 334 3.88 17.13 -22.67
CA GLY A 334 3.83 17.33 -21.22
C GLY A 334 2.48 16.91 -20.66
N HIS A 335 2.06 17.54 -19.59
CA HIS A 335 0.79 17.24 -18.94
C HIS A 335 -0.04 18.51 -18.76
N GLN A 336 -1.30 18.32 -18.48
CA GLN A 336 -2.22 19.41 -18.10
C GLN A 336 -1.59 20.30 -17.03
N ASN A 337 -1.68 21.63 -17.24
CA ASN A 337 -1.11 22.68 -16.42
C ASN A 337 0.42 22.78 -16.37
N ASP A 338 1.15 21.96 -17.11
CA ASP A 338 2.58 22.16 -17.27
C ASP A 338 2.83 23.46 -18.04
N ASP A 339 3.86 24.19 -17.66
CA ASP A 339 4.25 25.42 -18.34
C ASP A 339 4.95 25.10 -19.66
N TYR A 340 4.64 25.89 -20.69
CA TYR A 340 5.33 25.81 -21.94
C TYR A 340 5.76 27.21 -22.45
N THR A 341 6.84 27.21 -23.21
CA THR A 341 7.35 28.38 -23.91
C THR A 341 7.75 27.94 -25.30
N THR A 342 7.36 28.74 -26.29
CA THR A 342 7.66 28.52 -27.70
C THR A 342 8.45 29.68 -28.27
N GLU A 343 9.22 29.43 -29.31
CA GLU A 343 10.06 30.43 -29.94
C GLU A 343 9.73 30.58 -31.43
N GLN A 344 9.89 31.80 -31.95
CA GLN A 344 9.87 32.03 -33.36
C GLN A 344 11.05 31.34 -34.04
N LYS A 345 10.88 30.92 -35.28
CA LYS A 345 11.89 30.28 -36.10
C LYS A 345 12.44 31.29 -37.11
N ASP A 346 13.74 31.30 -37.34
CA ASP A 346 14.31 32.08 -38.46
C ASP A 346 14.00 31.36 -39.79
N ILE A 347 13.16 32.00 -40.61
CA ILE A 347 12.73 31.44 -41.89
C ILE A 347 13.29 32.32 -42.99
N LYS A 348 14.16 31.74 -43.81
CA LYS A 348 14.84 32.46 -44.90
C LYS A 348 13.85 33.15 -45.81
N TYR A 349 14.07 34.45 -46.06
CA TYR A 349 13.25 35.34 -46.91
C TYR A 349 11.87 35.69 -46.32
N TYR A 350 11.66 35.43 -45.05
CA TYR A 350 10.45 35.83 -44.34
C TYR A 350 10.81 36.59 -43.06
N GLU A 351 9.94 37.47 -42.64
CA GLU A 351 10.02 38.08 -41.32
C GLU A 351 8.76 37.82 -40.52
N ILE A 352 8.89 37.88 -39.19
CA ILE A 352 7.74 37.67 -38.31
C ILE A 352 6.71 38.78 -38.46
N ALA A 353 5.50 38.42 -38.83
CA ALA A 353 4.38 39.33 -38.99
C ALA A 353 3.48 39.38 -37.77
N LYS A 354 3.31 38.22 -37.12
CA LYS A 354 2.51 38.12 -35.90
C LYS A 354 3.07 37.06 -34.97
N ILE A 355 3.42 37.49 -33.77
CA ILE A 355 3.77 36.63 -32.66
C ILE A 355 2.47 36.24 -31.97
N PRO A 356 2.22 34.93 -31.70
CA PRO A 356 1.02 34.50 -31.01
C PRO A 356 1.01 35.00 -29.57
N GLU A 357 -0.15 35.40 -29.07
CA GLU A 357 -0.32 35.81 -27.66
C GLU A 357 -0.06 34.67 -26.68
N ASN A 358 -0.36 33.44 -27.12
CA ASN A 358 -0.15 32.22 -26.37
C ASN A 358 1.21 31.53 -26.67
N LYS A 359 2.26 32.32 -27.01
CA LYS A 359 3.61 31.77 -27.20
C LYS A 359 4.18 31.09 -25.93
N GLU A 360 3.65 31.46 -24.81
CA GLU A 360 3.95 30.90 -23.48
C GLU A 360 2.66 30.78 -22.68
N GLY A 361 2.57 29.79 -21.81
CA GLY A 361 1.38 29.56 -21.02
C GLY A 361 1.39 28.19 -20.35
N LYS A 362 0.21 27.68 -20.01
CA LYS A 362 0.01 26.34 -19.47
C LYS A 362 -0.67 25.46 -20.52
N MET A 363 -0.24 24.19 -20.56
CA MET A 363 -0.88 23.17 -21.39
C MET A 363 -2.31 22.95 -20.91
N VAL A 364 -3.27 22.98 -21.82
CA VAL A 364 -4.69 22.90 -21.49
C VAL A 364 -5.25 21.58 -22.02
N VAL A 365 -5.96 20.87 -21.15
CA VAL A 365 -6.78 19.73 -21.57
C VAL A 365 -8.24 20.07 -21.32
N THR A 366 -9.04 19.99 -22.36
CA THR A 366 -10.49 20.21 -22.27
C THR A 366 -11.22 18.89 -22.45
N VAL A 367 -12.06 18.54 -21.51
CA VAL A 367 -12.90 17.35 -21.57
C VAL A 367 -14.34 17.80 -21.81
N THR A 368 -14.89 17.39 -22.92
CA THR A 368 -16.28 17.62 -23.28
C THR A 368 -17.00 16.29 -23.46
N LYS A 369 -18.31 16.31 -23.58
CA LYS A 369 -19.10 15.14 -23.92
C LYS A 369 -19.76 15.35 -25.28
N ASP A 370 -19.81 14.27 -26.05
CA ASP A 370 -20.52 14.27 -27.32
C ASP A 370 -22.05 14.06 -27.11
N GLU A 371 -22.78 13.94 -28.21
CA GLU A 371 -24.23 13.70 -28.22
C GLU A 371 -24.64 12.34 -27.59
N ASN A 372 -23.69 11.41 -27.44
CA ASN A 372 -23.87 10.09 -26.85
C ASN A 372 -23.38 10.01 -25.41
N ASP A 373 -23.03 11.14 -24.80
CA ASP A 373 -22.41 11.23 -23.46
C ASP A 373 -20.99 10.62 -23.37
N GLU A 374 -20.34 10.38 -24.54
CA GLU A 374 -18.96 9.92 -24.62
C GLU A 374 -18.00 11.10 -24.39
N LYS A 375 -16.93 10.86 -23.60
CA LYS A 375 -15.92 11.88 -23.32
C LYS A 375 -15.05 12.14 -24.55
N ILE A 376 -15.02 13.39 -24.99
CA ILE A 376 -14.06 13.89 -25.97
C ILE A 376 -12.98 14.66 -25.21
N VAL A 377 -11.74 14.26 -25.40
CA VAL A 377 -10.57 14.91 -24.79
C VAL A 377 -9.85 15.70 -25.87
N ASP A 378 -9.75 17.02 -25.68
CA ASP A 378 -8.88 17.89 -26.49
C ASP A 378 -7.66 18.26 -25.63
N ASP A 379 -6.55 17.62 -25.94
CA ASP A 379 -5.27 17.70 -25.24
C ASP A 379 -4.24 18.60 -25.95
N THR A 380 -4.65 19.25 -27.04
CA THR A 380 -3.73 19.94 -27.96
C THR A 380 -3.89 21.45 -27.92
N THR A 381 -2.83 22.13 -27.56
CA THR A 381 -2.72 23.58 -27.67
C THR A 381 -1.97 23.97 -28.97
N TYR A 382 -2.57 24.80 -29.80
CA TYR A 382 -1.94 25.28 -31.02
C TYR A 382 -1.33 26.65 -30.83
N VAL A 383 -0.04 26.81 -31.18
CA VAL A 383 0.69 28.09 -31.21
C VAL A 383 1.12 28.37 -32.63
N ASN A 384 0.52 29.40 -33.25
CA ASN A 384 0.73 29.69 -34.66
C ASN A 384 1.48 31.00 -34.82
N TYR A 385 2.73 30.91 -35.31
CA TYR A 385 3.53 32.05 -35.74
C TYR A 385 3.22 32.37 -37.20
N TYR A 386 2.97 33.65 -37.49
CA TYR A 386 2.72 34.09 -38.84
C TYR A 386 3.83 34.97 -39.35
N TYR A 387 4.28 34.69 -40.56
CA TYR A 387 5.36 35.36 -41.25
C TYR A 387 4.83 36.04 -42.51
N ARG A 388 5.40 37.16 -42.87
CA ARG A 388 5.20 37.76 -44.18
C ARG A 388 6.43 37.54 -45.06
N LYS A 389 6.19 37.34 -46.30
CA LYS A 389 7.22 37.25 -47.33
C LYS A 389 7.93 38.59 -47.46
N LEU A 390 9.26 38.59 -47.54
CA LEU A 390 10.03 39.79 -47.80
C LEU A 390 9.73 40.29 -49.21
N ILE A 391 9.66 41.60 -49.32
CA ILE A 391 9.35 42.28 -50.62
C ILE A 391 10.63 42.39 -51.39
N PHE A 392 10.53 42.11 -52.72
CA PHE A 392 11.58 42.37 -53.68
C PHE A 392 11.11 43.41 -54.67
N ASN A 393 11.94 44.44 -54.95
CA ASN A 393 11.72 45.45 -55.96
C ASN A 393 13.01 46.19 -56.27
N LEU A 394 13.41 46.25 -57.56
CA LEU A 394 14.44 47.13 -58.06
C LEU A 394 13.82 48.16 -58.97
N ARG A 395 14.29 49.37 -58.92
CA ARG A 395 13.80 50.48 -59.68
C ARG A 395 14.93 51.05 -60.54
N VAL A 396 14.63 51.42 -61.79
CA VAL A 396 15.58 52.11 -62.71
C VAL A 396 15.19 53.58 -62.90
N ASP A 397 16.17 54.46 -62.74
CA ASP A 397 16.05 55.85 -63.02
C ASP A 397 17.07 56.24 -64.11
N LYS A 398 16.59 56.90 -65.19
CA LYS A 398 17.45 57.34 -66.24
C LYS A 398 17.39 58.86 -66.39
N THR A 399 18.57 59.50 -66.54
CA THR A 399 18.72 60.90 -66.72
C THR A 399 19.79 61.18 -67.76
N ILE A 400 19.71 62.33 -68.41
CA ILE A 400 20.81 62.91 -69.18
C ILE A 400 21.72 63.65 -68.22
N ALA A 401 22.94 63.15 -68.03
CA ALA A 401 23.95 63.83 -67.21
C ALA A 401 24.48 65.08 -67.96
N SER A 402 24.85 64.89 -69.22
CA SER A 402 25.39 65.97 -70.02
C SER A 402 25.23 65.73 -71.56
N VAL A 403 25.38 66.77 -72.32
CA VAL A 403 25.54 66.72 -73.77
C VAL A 403 26.88 67.36 -74.17
N ILE A 404 27.62 66.68 -75.03
CA ILE A 404 28.94 67.11 -75.52
C ILE A 404 28.83 67.43 -76.98
N VAL A 405 29.09 68.69 -77.38
CA VAL A 405 29.06 69.14 -78.74
C VAL A 405 30.46 69.63 -79.17
N ASN A 406 31.06 68.96 -80.10
CA ASN A 406 32.41 69.27 -80.61
C ASN A 406 33.47 69.35 -79.50
N GLY A 407 33.34 68.47 -78.43
CA GLY A 407 34.25 68.39 -77.28
C GLY A 407 33.88 69.33 -76.12
N GLN A 408 32.87 70.17 -76.26
CA GLN A 408 32.39 71.02 -75.19
C GLN A 408 31.20 70.38 -74.47
N GLU A 409 31.35 70.14 -73.19
CA GLU A 409 30.34 69.50 -72.38
C GLU A 409 29.43 70.50 -71.66
N THR A 410 28.14 70.22 -71.70
CA THR A 410 27.09 71.00 -70.99
C THR A 410 26.28 70.07 -70.12
N PRO A 411 26.27 70.31 -68.84
CA PRO A 411 25.44 69.53 -67.91
C PRO A 411 23.94 69.78 -68.16
N ILE A 412 23.14 68.69 -68.10
CA ILE A 412 21.68 68.71 -68.20
C ILE A 412 21.02 68.30 -66.88
N ASN A 413 21.41 67.22 -66.35
CA ASN A 413 20.88 66.64 -65.09
C ASN A 413 19.34 66.52 -65.07
N GLY A 414 18.76 65.98 -66.11
CA GLY A 414 17.31 65.89 -66.31
C GLY A 414 16.92 64.78 -67.27
N SER A 415 15.62 64.56 -67.43
CA SER A 415 15.07 63.53 -68.31
C SER A 415 14.85 64.06 -69.75
N LEU A 416 15.05 65.34 -69.97
CA LEU A 416 14.95 65.97 -71.33
C LEU A 416 16.14 66.85 -71.59
N GLY A 417 16.85 66.59 -72.67
CA GLY A 417 17.93 67.43 -73.20
C GLY A 417 17.60 67.99 -74.62
N LYS A 418 18.12 69.16 -74.94
CA LYS A 418 18.02 69.73 -76.26
C LYS A 418 19.38 70.16 -76.75
N VAL A 419 19.71 69.81 -77.98
CA VAL A 419 20.88 70.29 -78.67
C VAL A 419 20.48 70.93 -80.01
N GLU A 420 21.02 72.06 -80.28
CA GLU A 420 20.82 72.73 -81.60
C GLU A 420 22.10 72.59 -82.42
N VAL A 421 21.99 71.99 -83.60
CA VAL A 421 23.09 71.86 -84.58
C VAL A 421 22.87 72.81 -85.74
N HIS A 422 23.82 73.68 -86.00
CA HIS A 422 23.69 74.65 -87.14
C HIS A 422 23.61 73.88 -88.47
N ARG A 423 22.70 74.23 -89.30
CA ARG A 423 22.45 73.58 -90.62
C ARG A 423 23.70 73.33 -91.44
N LYS A 424 24.65 74.28 -91.40
CA LYS A 424 25.93 74.15 -92.11
C LYS A 424 26.83 73.02 -91.54
N ASN A 425 26.65 72.67 -90.28
CA ASN A 425 27.47 71.70 -89.57
C ASN A 425 26.76 70.34 -89.33
N ILE A 426 25.58 70.13 -89.89
CA ILE A 426 24.77 68.95 -89.66
C ILE A 426 25.47 67.62 -90.01
N SER A 427 26.38 67.67 -90.99
CA SER A 427 27.18 66.52 -91.43
C SER A 427 28.53 66.40 -90.74
N THR A 428 28.92 67.37 -89.90
CA THR A 428 30.23 67.39 -89.25
C THR A 428 30.18 67.55 -87.71
N ALA A 429 29.03 67.92 -87.19
CA ALA A 429 28.87 68.11 -85.77
C ALA A 429 29.09 66.76 -84.96
N ASN A 430 30.01 66.81 -84.03
CA ASN A 430 30.22 65.68 -83.12
C ASN A 430 29.39 65.87 -81.85
N VAL A 431 28.21 65.22 -81.80
CA VAL A 431 27.30 65.32 -80.70
C VAL A 431 27.31 63.98 -79.96
N LYS A 432 27.61 64.03 -78.68
CA LYS A 432 27.47 62.88 -77.77
C LYS A 432 26.55 63.24 -76.60
N VAL A 433 25.77 62.33 -76.12
CA VAL A 433 24.96 62.46 -74.91
C VAL A 433 25.42 61.44 -73.91
N VAL A 434 25.57 61.89 -72.68
CA VAL A 434 25.96 61.06 -71.52
C VAL A 434 24.71 60.85 -70.67
N TYR A 435 24.26 59.61 -70.65
CA TYR A 435 23.16 59.22 -69.81
C TYR A 435 23.72 58.61 -68.54
N LYS A 436 23.00 58.80 -67.44
CA LYS A 436 23.19 58.16 -66.16
C LYS A 436 21.98 57.28 -65.91
N ILE A 437 22.23 56.00 -65.70
CA ILE A 437 21.25 54.99 -65.32
C ILE A 437 21.55 54.60 -63.92
N LYS A 438 20.55 54.73 -63.04
CA LYS A 438 20.67 54.35 -61.64
C LYS A 438 19.66 53.24 -61.33
N VAL A 439 20.14 52.07 -60.87
CA VAL A 439 19.33 51.00 -60.37
C VAL A 439 19.35 51.10 -58.87
N THR A 440 18.17 51.19 -58.27
CA THR A 440 17.99 51.34 -56.80
C THR A 440 17.18 50.20 -56.28
N ASN A 441 17.60 49.65 -55.11
CA ASN A 441 16.84 48.67 -54.37
C ASN A 441 16.08 49.38 -53.24
N ASP A 442 14.80 49.58 -53.44
CA ASP A 442 13.89 50.15 -52.43
C ASP A 442 13.12 49.08 -51.67
N SER A 443 13.62 47.83 -51.70
CA SER A 443 12.98 46.66 -51.12
C SER A 443 13.80 46.02 -50.05
N GLU A 444 13.39 44.81 -49.60
CA GLU A 444 13.94 44.13 -48.46
C GLU A 444 14.91 42.98 -48.83
N LEU A 445 14.89 42.57 -50.10
CA LEU A 445 15.75 41.51 -50.63
C LEU A 445 16.86 42.05 -51.52
N THR A 446 18.02 41.46 -51.40
CA THR A 446 19.13 41.67 -52.32
C THR A 446 18.77 41.13 -53.70
N GLY A 447 19.00 41.87 -54.72
CA GLY A 447 18.75 41.45 -56.08
C GLY A 447 19.82 41.89 -57.05
N LYS A 448 19.70 41.44 -58.28
CA LYS A 448 20.48 41.88 -59.48
C LYS A 448 19.56 42.28 -60.60
N ALA A 449 20.07 43.09 -61.49
CA ALA A 449 19.35 43.43 -62.67
C ALA A 449 20.25 43.35 -63.93
N ASN A 450 19.68 42.86 -65.01
CA ASN A 450 20.25 43.08 -66.32
C ASN A 450 19.65 44.35 -66.85
N VAL A 451 20.45 45.44 -66.91
CA VAL A 451 20.07 46.72 -67.44
C VAL A 451 20.15 46.62 -68.95
N VAL A 452 19.04 46.93 -69.64
CA VAL A 452 18.94 46.93 -71.05
C VAL A 452 18.73 48.38 -71.53
N GLU A 453 19.62 48.88 -72.28
CA GLU A 453 19.61 50.22 -72.93
C GLU A 453 19.13 50.09 -74.36
N ASN A 454 18.08 50.84 -74.75
CA ASN A 454 17.67 50.97 -76.12
C ASN A 454 18.49 52.08 -76.84
N ILE A 455 19.10 51.74 -77.98
CA ILE A 455 19.85 52.68 -78.76
C ILE A 455 18.90 53.31 -79.77
N PRO A 456 18.53 54.61 -79.61
CA PRO A 456 17.56 55.26 -80.51
C PRO A 456 18.05 55.33 -81.96
N SER A 457 17.13 55.25 -82.90
CA SER A 457 17.45 55.39 -84.29
C SER A 457 18.19 56.72 -84.56
N GLY A 458 19.29 56.65 -85.31
CA GLY A 458 20.17 57.76 -85.53
C GLY A 458 21.16 58.10 -84.43
N MET A 459 21.28 57.21 -83.47
CA MET A 459 22.30 57.22 -82.41
C MET A 459 23.19 55.97 -82.53
N THR A 460 24.42 56.03 -82.01
CA THR A 460 25.35 54.93 -81.99
C THR A 460 25.96 54.83 -80.62
N MET A 461 26.16 53.61 -80.18
CA MET A 461 26.90 53.26 -78.93
C MET A 461 28.22 52.65 -79.34
N LYS A 462 29.33 53.14 -78.78
CA LYS A 462 30.67 52.58 -79.05
C LYS A 462 31.26 52.00 -77.74
N SER A 463 31.89 50.85 -77.85
CA SER A 463 32.49 50.14 -76.67
C SER A 463 33.59 51.00 -76.02
N ASP A 464 34.36 51.72 -76.74
CA ASP A 464 35.42 52.59 -76.18
C ASP A 464 34.93 53.67 -75.22
N ASN A 465 33.66 54.11 -75.39
CA ASN A 465 33.04 55.10 -74.50
C ASN A 465 32.11 54.40 -73.42
N ASN A 466 31.87 53.11 -73.56
CA ASN A 466 30.90 52.38 -72.75
C ASN A 466 31.53 51.04 -72.28
N PRO A 467 32.56 51.09 -71.44
CA PRO A 467 33.18 49.88 -70.93
C PRO A 467 32.21 49.05 -70.13
N GLY A 468 32.28 47.71 -70.22
CA GLY A 468 31.43 46.80 -69.52
C GLY A 468 30.06 46.49 -70.15
N TRP A 469 29.65 47.27 -71.13
CA TRP A 469 28.38 47.06 -71.86
C TRP A 469 28.56 46.05 -73.00
N THR A 470 27.68 45.08 -73.07
CA THR A 470 27.52 44.21 -74.24
C THR A 470 26.61 44.95 -75.24
N ILE A 471 27.15 45.35 -76.39
CA ILE A 471 26.48 46.23 -77.35
C ILE A 471 26.05 45.45 -78.60
N ASN A 472 24.77 45.53 -78.91
CA ASN A 472 24.16 45.05 -80.14
C ASN A 472 23.78 46.27 -81.06
N GLU A 473 23.17 46.00 -82.19
CA GLU A 473 22.81 47.06 -83.16
C GLU A 473 21.83 48.13 -82.62
N THR A 474 20.82 47.65 -81.85
CA THR A 474 19.72 48.48 -81.35
C THR A 474 19.60 48.50 -79.82
N THR A 475 20.38 47.69 -79.15
CA THR A 475 20.35 47.58 -77.66
C THR A 475 21.76 47.39 -77.12
N ALA A 476 21.93 47.70 -75.86
CA ALA A 476 23.08 47.30 -75.09
C ALA A 476 22.66 46.79 -73.68
N SER A 477 23.41 45.94 -73.12
CA SER A 477 23.10 45.41 -71.74
C SER A 477 24.33 45.35 -70.84
N ILE A 478 24.05 45.48 -69.55
CA ILE A 478 25.02 45.30 -68.49
C ILE A 478 24.34 44.67 -67.28
N GLU A 479 24.95 43.65 -66.69
CA GLU A 479 24.48 43.05 -65.46
C GLU A 479 24.99 43.87 -64.27
N THR A 480 24.14 44.15 -63.33
CA THR A 480 24.53 44.83 -62.09
C THR A 480 25.25 43.85 -61.13
N ASP A 481 26.15 44.35 -60.30
CA ASP A 481 26.50 43.68 -59.07
C ASP A 481 25.26 43.60 -58.20
N GLU A 482 25.35 42.76 -57.10
CA GLU A 482 24.29 42.71 -56.12
C GLU A 482 23.95 44.09 -55.57
N VAL A 483 22.65 44.37 -55.54
CA VAL A 483 22.08 45.62 -55.02
C VAL A 483 21.35 45.26 -53.74
N LYS A 484 21.96 45.55 -52.58
CA LYS A 484 21.38 45.30 -51.29
C LYS A 484 20.27 46.30 -50.97
N PRO A 485 19.37 45.99 -50.06
CA PRO A 485 18.35 46.90 -49.57
C PRO A 485 18.91 48.30 -49.27
N GLY A 486 18.30 49.34 -49.84
CA GLY A 486 18.71 50.73 -49.71
C GLY A 486 19.93 51.15 -50.55
N GLU A 487 20.56 50.24 -51.28
CA GLU A 487 21.73 50.53 -52.13
C GLU A 487 21.29 50.88 -53.55
N SER A 488 22.21 51.52 -54.27
CA SER A 488 22.05 51.84 -55.72
C SER A 488 23.34 51.51 -56.46
N ARG A 489 23.19 51.19 -57.74
CA ARG A 489 24.30 51.07 -58.70
C ARG A 489 24.10 52.06 -59.82
N GLU A 490 25.14 52.76 -60.23
CA GLU A 490 25.08 53.75 -61.27
C GLU A 490 25.92 53.34 -62.48
N TYR A 491 25.33 53.47 -63.68
CA TYR A 491 25.95 53.11 -64.93
C TYR A 491 25.89 54.32 -65.86
N GLN A 492 26.93 54.55 -66.60
CA GLN A 492 27.01 55.60 -67.59
C GLN A 492 26.85 54.97 -68.97
N VAL A 493 26.08 55.68 -69.83
CA VAL A 493 25.92 55.37 -71.25
C VAL A 493 26.26 56.62 -72.09
N VAL A 494 27.15 56.43 -73.02
CA VAL A 494 27.52 57.54 -73.97
C VAL A 494 27.07 57.15 -75.37
N LEU A 495 26.06 57.88 -75.88
CA LEU A 495 25.58 57.71 -77.25
C LEU A 495 26.08 58.83 -78.12
N GLY A 496 26.55 58.51 -79.33
CA GLY A 496 26.91 59.48 -80.39
C GLY A 496 25.78 59.64 -81.39
N TRP A 497 25.43 60.86 -81.72
CA TRP A 497 24.44 61.16 -82.76
C TRP A 497 25.04 60.90 -84.16
N GLN A 498 24.29 60.20 -85.00
CA GLN A 498 24.65 59.96 -86.39
C GLN A 498 24.28 61.18 -87.22
N ASN A 499 25.27 61.83 -87.76
CA ASN A 499 25.11 63.05 -88.51
C ASN A 499 24.17 62.88 -89.71
N GLY A 500 23.26 63.89 -89.97
CA GLY A 500 22.38 63.89 -91.11
C GLY A 500 20.97 64.40 -90.80
N ASP A 501 20.31 64.99 -91.84
CA ASP A 501 18.95 65.51 -91.68
C ASP A 501 17.91 64.50 -91.29
N SER A 502 18.11 63.23 -91.66
CA SER A 502 17.21 62.12 -91.28
C SER A 502 17.28 61.78 -89.82
N ASN A 503 18.33 62.20 -89.08
CA ASN A 503 18.55 61.88 -87.69
C ASN A 503 18.25 63.06 -86.73
N VAL A 504 17.61 64.15 -87.27
CA VAL A 504 17.11 65.22 -86.40
C VAL A 504 15.80 64.81 -85.73
N GLY A 505 15.43 65.53 -84.68
CA GLY A 505 14.20 65.25 -83.89
C GLY A 505 14.48 64.60 -82.56
N THR A 506 13.43 64.15 -81.93
CA THR A 506 13.49 63.50 -80.59
C THR A 506 14.11 62.13 -80.72
N LYS A 507 15.07 61.88 -79.89
CA LYS A 507 15.70 60.57 -79.64
C LYS A 507 15.19 60.05 -78.34
N GLU A 508 14.10 59.23 -78.37
CA GLU A 508 13.56 58.57 -77.18
C GLU A 508 14.56 57.49 -76.74
N ASN A 509 15.03 57.64 -75.54
CA ASN A 509 16.01 56.73 -75.04
C ASN A 509 15.53 56.11 -73.73
N ILE A 510 15.26 54.77 -73.74
CA ILE A 510 14.68 53.98 -72.66
C ILE A 510 15.73 53.06 -72.17
N ALA A 511 15.87 52.99 -70.82
CA ALA A 511 16.52 51.91 -70.12
C ALA A 511 15.47 51.08 -69.41
N SER A 512 15.61 49.76 -69.49
CA SER A 512 14.78 48.80 -68.73
C SER A 512 15.65 47.85 -67.92
N ILE A 513 15.06 47.26 -66.93
CA ILE A 513 15.74 46.27 -66.15
C ILE A 513 14.96 44.93 -66.14
N ILE A 514 15.70 43.84 -66.20
CA ILE A 514 15.20 42.50 -65.95
C ILE A 514 15.83 42.05 -64.62
N THR A 515 15.00 41.82 -63.63
CA THR A 515 15.42 41.68 -62.27
C THR A 515 15.41 40.20 -61.82
N GLU A 516 16.31 39.85 -60.91
CA GLU A 516 16.36 38.58 -60.26
C GLU A 516 16.81 38.74 -58.81
N ASN A 517 16.39 37.76 -57.91
CA ASN A 517 16.82 37.70 -56.56
C ASN A 517 17.02 36.21 -56.13
N GLU A 518 17.79 36.01 -55.08
CA GLU A 518 18.12 34.67 -54.60
C GLU A 518 16.89 33.87 -54.16
N ALA A 519 15.82 34.51 -53.72
CA ALA A 519 14.61 33.86 -53.26
C ALA A 519 13.71 33.38 -54.40
N GLY A 520 13.97 33.85 -55.62
CA GLY A 520 13.11 33.62 -56.79
C GLY A 520 11.73 34.30 -56.67
N PHE A 521 11.63 35.34 -55.83
CA PHE A 521 10.36 36.08 -55.64
C PHE A 521 10.09 37.02 -56.81
N GLU A 522 8.82 37.09 -57.14
CA GLU A 522 8.40 38.10 -58.16
C GLU A 522 8.57 39.50 -57.61
N GLU A 523 8.91 40.38 -58.49
CA GLU A 523 9.04 41.78 -58.18
C GLU A 523 7.67 42.43 -57.91
N LYS A 524 7.65 43.26 -56.86
CA LYS A 524 6.41 43.88 -56.37
C LYS A 524 5.82 44.86 -57.32
N ASP A 525 6.67 45.68 -57.96
CA ASP A 525 6.27 46.68 -58.90
C ASP A 525 7.16 46.59 -60.16
N LYS A 526 6.59 46.17 -61.26
CA LYS A 526 7.28 46.10 -62.58
C LYS A 526 7.10 47.36 -63.40
N THR A 527 6.33 48.36 -62.92
CA THR A 527 6.08 49.59 -63.65
C THR A 527 7.24 50.58 -63.58
N ASP A 528 8.13 50.41 -62.58
CA ASP A 528 9.34 51.22 -62.41
C ASP A 528 10.61 50.52 -62.96
N ASN A 529 10.42 49.45 -63.73
CA ASN A 529 11.48 48.75 -64.45
C ASN A 529 11.86 49.41 -65.79
N GLU A 530 11.21 50.49 -66.16
CA GLU A 530 11.56 51.27 -67.32
C GLU A 530 11.69 52.74 -66.94
N SER A 531 12.71 53.39 -67.50
CA SER A 531 12.92 54.81 -67.33
C SER A 531 13.46 55.42 -68.63
N LYS A 532 12.97 56.61 -68.99
CA LYS A 532 13.39 57.25 -70.19
C LYS A 532 13.98 58.64 -69.99
N ALA A 533 14.93 58.99 -70.86
CA ALA A 533 15.48 60.33 -70.96
C ALA A 533 15.73 60.67 -72.41
N ASP A 534 15.07 61.69 -72.92
CA ASP A 534 14.98 61.99 -74.30
C ASP A 534 15.93 63.16 -74.73
N LEU A 535 16.60 62.98 -75.82
CA LEU A 535 17.38 64.08 -76.44
C LEU A 535 16.66 64.64 -77.69
N ILE A 536 16.43 65.93 -77.72
CA ILE A 536 15.93 66.63 -78.91
C ILE A 536 17.13 67.16 -79.64
N VAL A 537 17.35 66.68 -80.90
CA VAL A 537 18.33 67.27 -81.83
C VAL A 537 17.58 68.18 -82.75
N ALA A 538 17.79 69.48 -82.62
CA ALA A 538 17.15 70.51 -83.44
C ALA A 538 18.15 71.15 -84.41
N VAL A 539 17.63 71.71 -85.57
CA VAL A 539 18.44 72.43 -86.52
C VAL A 539 18.25 73.92 -86.31
N GLY A 540 19.32 74.61 -85.97
CA GLY A 540 19.34 76.09 -85.85
C GLY A 540 19.61 76.76 -87.18
N THR A 541 18.85 77.85 -87.54
CA THR A 541 18.95 78.63 -88.77
C THR A 541 19.65 79.97 -88.60
N GLY A 542 20.06 80.36 -87.37
CA GLY A 542 20.69 81.62 -87.03
C GLY A 542 22.20 81.51 -86.76
N GLU A 543 22.93 82.63 -86.62
CA GLU A 543 24.38 82.75 -86.39
C GLU A 543 24.72 82.67 -84.89
N VAL A 544 24.06 81.84 -84.11
CA VAL A 544 24.34 81.70 -82.66
C VAL A 544 25.17 80.47 -82.43
N PRO A 545 26.25 80.55 -81.63
CA PRO A 545 27.05 79.38 -81.27
C PRO A 545 26.23 78.34 -80.49
N TYR A 546 26.59 77.07 -80.62
CA TYR A 546 25.95 75.93 -80.03
C TYR A 546 25.54 76.16 -78.57
N VAL A 547 24.23 76.00 -78.24
CA VAL A 547 23.74 76.12 -76.90
C VAL A 547 22.95 74.83 -76.58
N ALA A 548 23.43 74.13 -75.64
CA ALA A 548 22.62 73.06 -74.97
C ALA A 548 21.73 73.79 -73.97
N ILE A 549 20.41 73.73 -74.15
CA ILE A 549 19.45 74.32 -73.20
C ILE A 549 18.91 73.27 -72.29
N ALA A 550 19.19 73.45 -71.05
CA ALA A 550 18.54 72.65 -69.99
C ALA A 550 17.07 73.12 -69.87
N GLY A 551 16.16 72.31 -70.32
CA GLY A 551 14.71 72.56 -70.14
C GLY A 551 14.19 71.74 -68.93
N SER A 552 13.98 72.42 -67.82
CA SER A 552 13.16 71.84 -66.73
C SER A 552 11.69 71.95 -67.19
N ILE A 553 11.15 70.89 -67.76
CA ILE A 553 9.70 70.71 -67.79
C ILE A 553 9.28 70.17 -66.43
N LEU A 554 8.65 71.10 -65.68
CA LEU A 554 7.88 70.70 -64.51
C LEU A 554 6.73 69.82 -65.02
N LEU A 555 6.95 68.48 -65.10
CA LEU A 555 5.86 67.53 -65.24
C LEU A 555 5.05 67.64 -63.96
N ILE A 556 3.91 68.30 -64.02
CA ILE A 556 2.87 68.25 -63.04
C ILE A 556 2.51 66.76 -62.93
N MET A 557 3.13 66.07 -61.96
CA MET A 557 2.55 64.83 -61.45
C MET A 557 1.22 65.22 -60.83
N ILE A 558 0.13 65.09 -61.58
CA ILE A 558 -1.18 64.88 -60.97
C ILE A 558 -1.11 63.55 -60.32
N SER A 559 -0.51 63.57 -59.15
CA SER A 559 -0.62 62.44 -58.22
C SER A 559 -2.10 62.22 -57.96
N ILE A 560 -2.58 61.04 -58.32
CA ILE A 560 -3.82 60.48 -57.85
C ILE A 560 -3.65 60.24 -56.33
N THR A 561 -3.65 61.33 -55.55
CA THR A 561 -3.87 61.35 -54.12
C THR A 561 -5.37 61.45 -53.82
N ALA A 562 -6.17 60.61 -54.45
CA ALA A 562 -7.59 60.49 -54.18
C ALA A 562 -7.93 59.02 -53.96
N GLY A 563 -7.30 58.40 -52.94
CA GLY A 563 -7.59 56.98 -52.60
C GLY A 563 -7.24 56.51 -51.19
N ILE A 564 -6.57 57.35 -50.40
CA ILE A 564 -6.17 56.93 -49.04
C ILE A 564 -6.73 57.87 -47.95
N TYR A 565 -7.96 58.39 -48.13
CA TYR A 565 -8.60 59.14 -47.04
C TYR A 565 -10.03 58.69 -46.73
N VAL A 566 -10.37 57.43 -46.99
CA VAL A 566 -11.65 56.85 -46.55
C VAL A 566 -11.48 55.39 -46.08
N ILE A 567 -10.58 55.03 -45.17
CA ILE A 567 -10.72 53.86 -44.29
C ILE A 567 -9.90 54.17 -43.05
N LYS A 568 -10.28 55.19 -42.31
CA LYS A 568 -9.95 55.31 -40.88
C LYS A 568 -11.17 55.85 -40.14
N LYS A 569 -12.29 55.15 -40.29
CA LYS A 569 -13.43 55.24 -39.36
C LYS A 569 -14.39 54.11 -39.66
N LYS A 570 -14.11 52.93 -39.12
CA LYS A 570 -15.08 52.02 -38.52
C LYS A 570 -14.41 50.66 -38.22
N TYR A 571 -14.44 50.36 -37.00
CA TYR A 571 -14.25 49.19 -36.15
C TYR A 571 -12.89 49.11 -35.48
#